data_510340db92cdad70b415b039613f97dc
#
_entry.id   510340db92cdad70b415b039613f97dc
#
_cell.length_a   1.000
_cell.length_b   1.000
_cell.length_c   1.000
_cell.angle_alpha   90.00
_cell.angle_beta   90.00
_cell.angle_gamma   90.00
#
_symmetry.space_group_name_H-M   'P 1'
#
loop_
_entity.id
_entity.type
_entity.pdbx_description
1 polymer ?
#
loop_
_entity_poly.entity_id
_entity_poly.type
_entity_poly.pdbx_seq_one_letter_code
_entity_poly.pdbx_strand_id
1 'polypeptide(L)'
;MGYKILAINPGSTSTKVALYDEERPLLELNLRHSTEEISRFAGVNDQLDWRRGLILSALREEAFDIRNLSAVIGRGGLIRPIPAGVYEVNSRMRYDLRNAQMKHACNLGGLLAAQIAHMAGVKAYIADPPVVDEMDDAARISGMPMCPRKPVFHALNQKATARLHCERMGWVYEESNLIVAHMGGGISVAAHKQGRIVDVNNALDGDGPFAPDRAGSIPSSELIKVCFSGQYTKEELLKFISSKGVLVAYLGTNSVIQVMERIAQGDQRAKKVLDAMCYNIVKQIGAMAAALSGSVQAIVLTGGIAYNEPVVEYIRERCSFIAPIAVYPGENELEALVTNALVVLRGVITPKVYK
;
A
#
# COMPACT_ATOMS: atom_id res chain seq x y z
N MET A 1 -26.67 18.46 -7.43
CA MET A 1 -25.23 18.82 -7.32
C MET A 1 -24.47 17.53 -7.04
N GLY A 2 -23.38 17.31 -7.73
CA GLY A 2 -22.53 16.11 -7.52
C GLY A 2 -21.81 16.16 -6.18
N TYR A 3 -21.33 15.01 -5.71
CA TYR A 3 -20.53 14.91 -4.49
C TYR A 3 -19.09 15.36 -4.76
N LYS A 4 -18.64 16.41 -4.04
CA LYS A 4 -17.25 16.87 -4.10
C LYS A 4 -16.43 16.22 -3.01
N ILE A 5 -15.38 15.48 -3.38
CA ILE A 5 -14.59 14.67 -2.47
C ILE A 5 -13.13 15.08 -2.56
N LEU A 6 -12.52 15.34 -1.41
CA LEU A 6 -11.08 15.55 -1.28
C LEU A 6 -10.42 14.24 -0.79
N ALA A 7 -9.55 13.66 -1.62
CA ALA A 7 -8.74 12.51 -1.29
C ALA A 7 -7.31 12.94 -0.91
N ILE A 8 -6.74 12.34 0.15
CA ILE A 8 -5.42 12.71 0.70
C ILE A 8 -4.60 11.46 0.94
N ASN A 9 -3.44 11.38 0.28
CA ASN A 9 -2.49 10.27 0.43
C ASN A 9 -1.09 10.82 0.79
N PRO A 10 -0.75 10.91 2.09
CA PRO A 10 0.57 11.38 2.51
C PRO A 10 1.60 10.25 2.42
N GLY A 11 2.66 10.49 1.67
CA GLY A 11 3.88 9.70 1.61
C GLY A 11 5.03 10.33 2.40
N SER A 12 6.18 9.64 2.45
CA SER A 12 7.36 10.12 3.19
C SER A 12 7.88 11.45 2.64
N THR A 13 7.96 11.59 1.30
CA THR A 13 8.54 12.74 0.60
C THR A 13 7.52 13.54 -0.21
N SER A 14 6.23 13.24 -0.04
CA SER A 14 5.17 13.99 -0.75
C SER A 14 3.82 13.84 -0.05
N THR A 15 2.88 14.70 -0.41
CA THR A 15 1.45 14.53 -0.12
C THR A 15 0.69 14.60 -1.43
N LYS A 16 0.16 13.48 -1.88
CA LYS A 16 -0.72 13.45 -3.05
C LYS A 16 -2.12 13.83 -2.62
N VAL A 17 -2.76 14.72 -3.37
CA VAL A 17 -4.11 15.24 -3.09
C VAL A 17 -4.89 15.24 -4.38
N ALA A 18 -6.15 14.85 -4.32
CA ALA A 18 -7.05 14.97 -5.46
C ALA A 18 -8.41 15.47 -5.02
N LEU A 19 -9.00 16.33 -5.83
CA LEU A 19 -10.37 16.81 -5.72
C LEU A 19 -11.20 16.22 -6.87
N TYR A 20 -12.31 15.60 -6.54
CA TYR A 20 -13.21 15.01 -7.52
C TYR A 20 -14.62 15.60 -7.40
N ASP A 21 -15.34 15.63 -8.51
CA ASP A 21 -16.79 15.82 -8.59
C ASP A 21 -17.37 14.48 -9.09
N GLU A 22 -17.98 13.72 -8.20
CA GLU A 22 -18.31 12.30 -8.41
C GLU A 22 -17.04 11.53 -8.81
N GLU A 23 -17.04 10.78 -9.92
CA GLU A 23 -15.87 10.07 -10.47
C GLU A 23 -14.94 10.95 -11.31
N ARG A 24 -15.32 12.21 -11.58
CA ARG A 24 -14.53 13.11 -12.43
C ARG A 24 -13.45 13.83 -11.63
N PRO A 25 -12.18 13.67 -11.94
CA PRO A 25 -11.13 14.44 -11.32
C PRO A 25 -11.24 15.92 -11.75
N LEU A 26 -11.22 16.81 -10.76
CA LEU A 26 -11.15 18.26 -10.96
C LEU A 26 -9.71 18.76 -10.80
N LEU A 27 -8.96 18.15 -9.86
CA LEU A 27 -7.61 18.57 -9.51
C LEU A 27 -6.84 17.37 -8.95
N GLU A 28 -5.62 17.17 -9.42
CA GLU A 28 -4.67 16.22 -8.85
C GLU A 28 -3.33 16.91 -8.61
N LEU A 29 -2.82 16.86 -7.39
CA LEU A 29 -1.59 17.51 -6.97
C LEU A 29 -0.66 16.52 -6.29
N ASN A 30 0.63 16.67 -6.57
CA ASN A 30 1.68 15.97 -5.86
C ASN A 30 2.57 17.00 -5.15
N LEU A 31 2.22 17.33 -3.91
CA LEU A 31 2.95 18.28 -3.08
C LEU A 31 4.24 17.60 -2.60
N ARG A 32 5.35 17.86 -3.27
CA ARG A 32 6.67 17.29 -2.93
C ARG A 32 7.25 18.01 -1.72
N HIS A 33 7.95 17.25 -0.90
CA HIS A 33 8.60 17.69 0.33
C HIS A 33 10.10 17.38 0.23
N SER A 34 10.93 18.40 0.31
CA SER A 34 12.38 18.22 0.33
C SER A 34 12.83 17.57 1.66
N THR A 35 14.00 16.95 1.64
CA THR A 35 14.60 16.39 2.87
C THR A 35 14.85 17.48 3.89
N GLU A 36 15.21 18.69 3.44
CA GLU A 36 15.43 19.86 4.30
C GLU A 36 14.13 20.31 5.00
N GLU A 37 13.01 20.38 4.28
CA GLU A 37 11.71 20.72 4.88
C GLU A 37 11.29 19.70 5.92
N ILE A 38 11.42 18.41 5.61
CA ILE A 38 11.06 17.30 6.50
C ILE A 38 11.95 17.30 7.75
N SER A 39 13.24 17.57 7.61
CA SER A 39 14.21 17.57 8.72
C SER A 39 13.98 18.63 9.80
N ARG A 40 13.13 19.63 9.52
CA ARG A 40 12.72 20.66 10.49
C ARG A 40 11.79 20.12 11.58
N PHE A 41 11.23 18.93 11.37
CA PHE A 41 10.28 18.29 12.29
C PHE A 41 10.95 17.16 13.07
N ALA A 42 10.72 17.12 14.39
CA ALA A 42 11.25 16.07 15.26
C ALA A 42 10.64 14.70 14.94
N GLY A 43 9.40 14.69 14.44
CA GLY A 43 8.71 13.46 14.09
C GLY A 43 7.62 13.64 13.03
N VAL A 44 7.07 12.52 12.56
CA VAL A 44 6.03 12.53 11.51
C VAL A 44 4.79 13.30 11.96
N ASN A 45 4.38 13.15 13.23
CA ASN A 45 3.19 13.83 13.74
C ASN A 45 3.31 15.36 13.72
N ASP A 46 4.52 15.89 13.87
CA ASP A 46 4.78 17.33 13.90
C ASP A 46 4.58 17.98 12.52
N GLN A 47 4.55 17.17 11.46
CA GLN A 47 4.29 17.61 10.09
C GLN A 47 2.79 17.85 9.80
N LEU A 48 1.88 17.48 10.73
CA LEU A 48 0.44 17.46 10.49
C LEU A 48 -0.09 18.85 10.06
N ASP A 49 0.17 19.88 10.85
CA ASP A 49 -0.34 21.22 10.59
C ASP A 49 0.32 21.88 9.38
N TRP A 50 1.61 21.63 9.18
CA TRP A 50 2.34 22.08 8.01
C TRP A 50 1.76 21.47 6.71
N ARG A 51 1.58 20.14 6.66
CA ARG A 51 0.99 19.47 5.48
C ARG A 51 -0.45 19.92 5.25
N ARG A 52 -1.26 20.12 6.30
CA ARG A 52 -2.60 20.70 6.18
C ARG A 52 -2.53 22.08 5.53
N GLY A 53 -1.61 22.94 6.00
CA GLY A 53 -1.40 24.28 5.44
C GLY A 53 -1.10 24.24 3.94
N LEU A 54 -0.21 23.36 3.50
CA LEU A 54 0.11 23.16 2.08
C LEU A 54 -1.11 22.74 1.26
N ILE A 55 -1.90 21.78 1.74
CA ILE A 55 -3.12 21.31 1.06
C ILE A 55 -4.12 22.48 0.92
N LEU A 56 -4.37 23.22 2.01
CA LEU A 56 -5.33 24.34 1.99
C LEU A 56 -4.84 25.51 1.11
N SER A 57 -3.54 25.76 1.03
CA SER A 57 -2.98 26.76 0.11
C SER A 57 -3.17 26.34 -1.33
N ALA A 58 -2.85 25.11 -1.67
CA ALA A 58 -3.02 24.58 -3.01
C ALA A 58 -4.50 24.63 -3.47
N LEU A 59 -5.45 24.29 -2.60
CA LEU A 59 -6.88 24.40 -2.93
C LEU A 59 -7.31 25.87 -3.13
N ARG A 60 -6.75 26.83 -2.37
CA ARG A 60 -7.05 28.25 -2.54
C ARG A 60 -6.46 28.82 -3.83
N GLU A 61 -5.27 28.39 -4.22
CA GLU A 61 -4.65 28.78 -5.50
C GLU A 61 -5.51 28.34 -6.70
N GLU A 62 -6.21 27.21 -6.57
CA GLU A 62 -7.18 26.72 -7.54
C GLU A 62 -8.61 27.30 -7.33
N ALA A 63 -8.74 28.35 -6.53
CA ALA A 63 -10.00 29.02 -6.20
C ALA A 63 -11.10 28.09 -5.66
N PHE A 64 -10.72 26.96 -5.02
CA PHE A 64 -11.67 26.02 -4.47
C PHE A 64 -11.98 26.34 -2.99
N ASP A 65 -13.27 26.53 -2.70
CA ASP A 65 -13.76 26.69 -1.34
C ASP A 65 -14.07 25.33 -0.71
N ILE A 66 -13.36 24.99 0.38
CA ILE A 66 -13.53 23.72 1.09
C ILE A 66 -14.95 23.54 1.65
N ARG A 67 -15.74 24.61 1.82
CA ARG A 67 -17.15 24.53 2.24
C ARG A 67 -18.04 23.84 1.21
N ASN A 68 -17.58 23.69 -0.02
CA ASN A 68 -18.26 22.95 -1.08
C ASN A 68 -18.00 21.44 -1.04
N LEU A 69 -17.13 20.94 -0.14
CA LEU A 69 -16.86 19.52 0.00
C LEU A 69 -18.08 18.77 0.53
N SER A 70 -18.27 17.55 0.07
CA SER A 70 -19.26 16.57 0.59
C SER A 70 -18.62 15.60 1.58
N ALA A 71 -17.32 15.30 1.40
CA ALA A 71 -16.54 14.47 2.29
C ALA A 71 -15.02 14.71 2.08
N VAL A 72 -14.23 14.32 3.08
CA VAL A 72 -12.77 14.18 2.95
C VAL A 72 -12.40 12.74 3.27
N ILE A 73 -11.57 12.13 2.43
CA ILE A 73 -11.08 10.77 2.66
C ILE A 73 -9.55 10.74 2.64
N GLY A 74 -8.96 10.14 3.67
CA GLY A 74 -7.51 9.99 3.77
C GLY A 74 -7.09 8.54 3.62
N ARG A 75 -5.85 8.32 3.15
CA ARG A 75 -5.23 7.01 3.29
C ARG A 75 -5.19 6.63 4.76
N GLY A 76 -5.60 5.39 5.08
CA GLY A 76 -5.50 4.86 6.44
C GLY A 76 -4.06 4.61 6.85
N GLY A 77 -3.79 4.66 8.17
CA GLY A 77 -2.48 4.47 8.77
C GLY A 77 -2.31 3.13 9.47
N LEU A 78 -1.19 3.00 10.18
CA LEU A 78 -0.77 1.81 10.93
C LEU A 78 -1.42 1.78 12.33
N ILE A 79 -2.72 1.66 12.34
CA ILE A 79 -3.56 1.48 13.54
C ILE A 79 -3.64 0.00 13.93
N ARG A 80 -4.53 -0.37 14.85
CA ARG A 80 -4.82 -1.78 15.14
C ARG A 80 -5.35 -2.50 13.88
N PRO A 81 -5.11 -3.80 13.73
CA PRO A 81 -5.70 -4.60 12.65
C PRO A 81 -7.22 -4.48 12.64
N ILE A 82 -7.79 -4.27 11.45
CA ILE A 82 -9.24 -4.12 11.24
C ILE A 82 -9.66 -4.81 9.94
N PRO A 83 -10.91 -5.28 9.82
CA PRO A 83 -11.46 -5.75 8.55
C PRO A 83 -11.43 -4.67 7.47
N ALA A 84 -11.38 -5.06 6.21
CA ALA A 84 -11.48 -4.14 5.07
C ALA A 84 -12.79 -3.34 5.09
N GLY A 85 -12.76 -2.18 4.45
CA GLY A 85 -13.91 -1.30 4.25
C GLY A 85 -13.64 0.16 4.56
N VAL A 86 -14.70 0.96 4.51
CA VAL A 86 -14.66 2.39 4.80
C VAL A 86 -15.00 2.63 6.26
N TYR A 87 -14.22 3.47 6.92
CA TYR A 87 -14.40 3.84 8.32
C TYR A 87 -14.52 5.34 8.46
N GLU A 88 -15.50 5.81 9.26
CA GLU A 88 -15.52 7.20 9.70
C GLU A 88 -14.38 7.46 10.70
N VAL A 89 -13.66 8.56 10.52
CA VAL A 89 -12.52 8.92 11.39
C VAL A 89 -13.05 9.50 12.71
N ASN A 90 -13.18 8.65 13.71
CA ASN A 90 -13.63 9.03 15.05
C ASN A 90 -12.47 9.43 15.99
N SER A 91 -12.80 9.81 17.22
CA SER A 91 -11.82 10.24 18.23
C SER A 91 -10.83 9.11 18.59
N ARG A 92 -11.30 7.87 18.68
CA ARG A 92 -10.46 6.71 18.97
C ARG A 92 -9.44 6.48 17.87
N MET A 93 -9.86 6.49 16.62
CA MET A 93 -8.94 6.33 15.48
C MET A 93 -7.89 7.45 15.44
N ARG A 94 -8.30 8.71 15.68
CA ARG A 94 -7.36 9.83 15.74
C ARG A 94 -6.32 9.68 16.84
N TYR A 95 -6.73 9.15 18.00
CA TYR A 95 -5.82 8.83 19.09
C TYR A 95 -4.82 7.74 18.68
N ASP A 96 -5.31 6.61 18.13
CA ASP A 96 -4.46 5.48 17.73
C ASP A 96 -3.50 5.87 16.58
N LEU A 97 -3.93 6.68 15.59
CA LEU A 97 -3.05 7.22 14.53
C LEU A 97 -1.90 8.07 15.08
N ARG A 98 -2.18 8.95 16.07
CA ARG A 98 -1.14 9.78 16.71
C ARG A 98 -0.17 8.95 17.54
N ASN A 99 -0.65 7.90 18.19
CA ASN A 99 0.10 7.06 19.12
C ASN A 99 0.55 5.72 18.50
N ALA A 100 0.42 5.55 17.18
CA ALA A 100 0.87 4.35 16.49
C ALA A 100 2.34 4.04 16.83
N GLN A 101 2.63 2.77 17.11
CA GLN A 101 3.98 2.31 17.44
C GLN A 101 4.96 2.58 16.30
N MET A 102 4.53 2.33 15.08
CA MET A 102 5.31 2.64 13.89
C MET A 102 4.92 4.02 13.36
N LYS A 103 5.88 4.95 13.38
CA LYS A 103 5.71 6.32 12.87
C LYS A 103 5.93 6.35 11.37
N HIS A 104 4.86 6.44 10.60
CA HIS A 104 4.90 6.49 9.14
C HIS A 104 3.98 7.60 8.62
N ALA A 105 4.32 8.21 7.49
CA ALA A 105 3.57 9.34 6.94
C ALA A 105 2.09 8.99 6.65
N CYS A 106 1.78 7.74 6.29
CA CYS A 106 0.39 7.32 6.08
C CYS A 106 -0.51 7.52 7.31
N ASN A 107 0.06 7.55 8.54
CA ASN A 107 -0.73 7.83 9.76
C ASN A 107 -1.35 9.23 9.74
N LEU A 108 -0.78 10.16 8.98
CA LEU A 108 -1.31 11.51 8.83
C LEU A 108 -2.56 11.58 7.96
N GLY A 109 -2.82 10.58 7.07
CA GLY A 109 -3.91 10.66 6.11
C GLY A 109 -5.28 10.82 6.77
N GLY A 110 -5.63 9.96 7.72
CA GLY A 110 -6.86 10.07 8.49
C GLY A 110 -6.91 11.33 9.39
N LEU A 111 -5.76 11.77 9.92
CA LEU A 111 -5.67 12.98 10.73
C LEU A 111 -5.88 14.25 9.91
N LEU A 112 -5.25 14.36 8.73
CA LEU A 112 -5.45 15.44 7.77
C LEU A 112 -6.90 15.50 7.29
N ALA A 113 -7.46 14.34 6.94
CA ALA A 113 -8.85 14.23 6.54
C ALA A 113 -9.79 14.73 7.64
N ALA A 114 -9.57 14.34 8.90
CA ALA A 114 -10.39 14.77 10.02
C ALA A 114 -10.31 16.29 10.26
N GLN A 115 -9.12 16.90 10.18
CA GLN A 115 -8.95 18.33 10.38
C GLN A 115 -9.62 19.15 9.27
N ILE A 116 -9.42 18.79 7.99
CA ILE A 116 -10.00 19.50 6.86
C ILE A 116 -11.52 19.32 6.82
N ALA A 117 -12.00 18.10 7.06
CA ALA A 117 -13.44 17.81 7.13
C ALA A 117 -14.14 18.61 8.24
N HIS A 118 -13.51 18.76 9.41
CA HIS A 118 -14.04 19.59 10.48
C HIS A 118 -14.16 21.06 10.06
N MET A 119 -13.15 21.60 9.36
CA MET A 119 -13.18 22.98 8.84
C MET A 119 -14.26 23.17 7.76
N ALA A 120 -14.51 22.14 6.97
CA ALA A 120 -15.53 22.13 5.91
C ALA A 120 -16.97 21.80 6.42
N GLY A 121 -17.12 21.34 7.65
CA GLY A 121 -18.41 20.93 8.20
C GLY A 121 -18.93 19.59 7.65
N VAL A 122 -18.02 18.71 7.19
CA VAL A 122 -18.36 17.41 6.58
C VAL A 122 -17.71 16.25 7.32
N LYS A 123 -18.00 15.01 6.91
CA LYS A 123 -17.39 13.81 7.48
C LYS A 123 -16.04 13.48 6.88
N ALA A 124 -15.19 12.88 7.71
CA ALA A 124 -13.89 12.34 7.30
C ALA A 124 -13.91 10.82 7.31
N TYR A 125 -13.27 10.21 6.29
CA TYR A 125 -13.18 8.76 6.14
C TYR A 125 -11.74 8.30 5.90
N ILE A 126 -11.49 7.01 6.16
CA ILE A 126 -10.40 6.23 5.59
C ILE A 126 -10.97 4.97 4.94
N ALA A 127 -10.24 4.38 4.00
CA ALA A 127 -10.60 3.10 3.39
C ALA A 127 -9.42 2.16 3.33
N ASP A 128 -9.68 0.87 3.56
CA ASP A 128 -8.75 -0.24 3.40
C ASP A 128 -7.31 0.09 3.84
N PRO A 129 -7.06 0.40 5.15
CA PRO A 129 -5.74 0.80 5.63
C PRO A 129 -4.72 -0.33 5.45
N PRO A 130 -3.40 -0.05 5.49
CA PRO A 130 -2.36 -1.07 5.33
C PRO A 130 -2.43 -2.24 6.32
N VAL A 131 -3.17 -2.09 7.39
CA VAL A 131 -3.39 -3.06 8.47
C VAL A 131 -4.71 -3.82 8.35
N VAL A 132 -5.29 -3.85 7.17
CA VAL A 132 -6.46 -4.73 6.90
C VAL A 132 -6.08 -6.16 7.26
N ASP A 133 -6.92 -6.79 8.07
CA ASP A 133 -6.71 -8.14 8.55
C ASP A 133 -7.95 -9.01 8.35
N GLU A 134 -7.90 -9.82 7.31
CA GLU A 134 -8.91 -10.79 6.91
C GLU A 134 -8.30 -12.20 6.74
N MET A 135 -7.03 -12.38 7.19
CA MET A 135 -6.32 -13.65 7.05
C MET A 135 -7.06 -14.79 7.73
N ASP A 136 -7.02 -15.95 7.12
CA ASP A 136 -7.48 -17.18 7.75
C ASP A 136 -6.58 -17.54 8.95
N ASP A 137 -7.12 -18.22 9.96
CA ASP A 137 -6.39 -18.51 11.19
C ASP A 137 -5.12 -19.33 10.93
N ALA A 138 -5.18 -20.29 10.00
CA ALA A 138 -4.01 -21.07 9.59
C ALA A 138 -2.89 -20.20 8.99
N ALA A 139 -3.25 -19.13 8.26
CA ALA A 139 -2.29 -18.21 7.65
C ALA A 139 -1.57 -17.33 8.68
N ARG A 140 -2.11 -17.19 9.91
CA ARG A 140 -1.51 -16.38 10.99
C ARG A 140 -0.42 -17.11 11.76
N ILE A 141 -0.49 -18.44 11.77
CA ILE A 141 0.41 -19.27 12.57
C ILE A 141 1.77 -19.35 11.86
N SER A 142 2.82 -18.93 12.56
CA SER A 142 4.21 -19.14 12.14
C SER A 142 4.81 -20.34 12.88
N GLY A 143 6.06 -20.69 12.57
CA GLY A 143 6.78 -21.74 13.27
C GLY A 143 7.10 -21.43 14.75
N MET A 144 6.83 -20.20 15.21
CA MET A 144 7.10 -19.77 16.60
C MET A 144 5.90 -19.00 17.16
N PRO A 145 5.29 -19.46 18.28
CA PRO A 145 4.08 -18.82 18.83
C PRO A 145 4.25 -17.34 19.20
N MET A 146 5.45 -16.92 19.58
CA MET A 146 5.76 -15.51 19.91
C MET A 146 5.94 -14.63 18.66
N CYS A 147 5.97 -15.21 17.45
CA CYS A 147 6.17 -14.50 16.19
C CYS A 147 5.02 -14.76 15.20
N PRO A 148 3.76 -14.42 15.54
CA PRO A 148 2.64 -14.64 14.63
C PRO A 148 2.80 -13.75 13.38
N ARG A 149 2.31 -14.25 12.23
CA ARG A 149 2.24 -13.44 11.01
C ARG A 149 1.20 -12.34 11.17
N LYS A 150 1.51 -11.16 10.64
CA LYS A 150 0.64 -9.97 10.70
C LYS A 150 0.56 -9.36 9.30
N PRO A 151 -0.64 -9.11 8.76
CA PRO A 151 -0.76 -8.46 7.47
C PRO A 151 -0.43 -6.96 7.59
N VAL A 152 0.57 -6.51 6.86
CA VAL A 152 0.83 -5.09 6.59
C VAL A 152 1.17 -4.98 5.11
N PHE A 153 0.26 -4.44 4.32
CA PHE A 153 0.36 -4.55 2.87
C PHE A 153 -0.43 -3.42 2.15
N HIS A 154 -0.44 -3.46 0.81
CA HIS A 154 -1.08 -2.44 -0.01
C HIS A 154 -2.59 -2.72 -0.19
N ALA A 155 -3.35 -2.83 0.91
CA ALA A 155 -4.74 -3.28 0.91
C ALA A 155 -5.65 -2.45 -0.01
N LEU A 156 -5.56 -1.12 0.06
CA LEU A 156 -6.37 -0.21 -0.76
C LEU A 156 -6.17 -0.47 -2.26
N ASN A 157 -4.92 -0.47 -2.72
CA ASN A 157 -4.61 -0.72 -4.13
C ASN A 157 -5.01 -2.14 -4.55
N GLN A 158 -4.70 -3.15 -3.76
CA GLN A 158 -5.03 -4.54 -4.09
C GLN A 158 -6.53 -4.77 -4.23
N LYS A 159 -7.34 -4.28 -3.28
CA LYS A 159 -8.80 -4.44 -3.35
C LYS A 159 -9.41 -3.62 -4.50
N ALA A 160 -8.94 -2.40 -4.72
CA ALA A 160 -9.40 -1.57 -5.82
C ALA A 160 -9.11 -2.23 -7.17
N THR A 161 -7.86 -2.72 -7.37
CA THR A 161 -7.46 -3.37 -8.62
C THR A 161 -8.19 -4.71 -8.83
N ALA A 162 -8.42 -5.49 -7.76
CA ALA A 162 -9.19 -6.72 -7.82
C ALA A 162 -10.65 -6.46 -8.27
N ARG A 163 -11.31 -5.46 -7.66
CA ARG A 163 -12.68 -5.05 -8.06
C ARG A 163 -12.73 -4.55 -9.50
N LEU A 164 -11.78 -3.70 -9.91
CA LEU A 164 -11.67 -3.22 -11.29
C LEU A 164 -11.51 -4.38 -12.28
N HIS A 165 -10.68 -5.38 -11.94
CA HIS A 165 -10.52 -6.56 -12.80
C HIS A 165 -11.83 -7.34 -12.91
N CYS A 166 -12.49 -7.62 -11.80
CA CYS A 166 -13.79 -8.32 -11.78
C CYS A 166 -14.84 -7.57 -12.60
N GLU A 167 -14.95 -6.25 -12.43
CA GLU A 167 -15.87 -5.41 -13.20
C GLU A 167 -15.63 -5.53 -14.72
N ARG A 168 -14.37 -5.44 -15.16
CA ARG A 168 -13.99 -5.58 -16.58
C ARG A 168 -14.28 -6.96 -17.16
N MET A 169 -14.22 -7.99 -16.31
CA MET A 169 -14.54 -9.38 -16.71
C MET A 169 -16.02 -9.72 -16.54
N GLY A 170 -16.85 -8.83 -16.01
CA GLY A 170 -18.24 -9.11 -15.67
C GLY A 170 -18.40 -10.10 -14.50
N TRP A 171 -17.41 -10.15 -13.60
CA TRP A 171 -17.42 -10.99 -12.41
C TRP A 171 -17.82 -10.19 -11.17
N VAL A 172 -18.29 -10.91 -10.15
CA VAL A 172 -18.56 -10.36 -8.81
C VAL A 172 -17.32 -10.64 -7.94
N TYR A 173 -16.70 -9.60 -7.39
CA TYR A 173 -15.48 -9.73 -6.60
C TYR A 173 -15.70 -10.61 -5.36
N GLU A 174 -16.86 -10.50 -4.73
CA GLU A 174 -17.27 -11.28 -3.56
C GLU A 174 -17.52 -12.78 -3.87
N GLU A 175 -17.50 -13.16 -5.14
CA GLU A 175 -17.63 -14.56 -5.61
C GLU A 175 -16.35 -15.06 -6.30
N SER A 176 -15.34 -14.21 -6.43
CA SER A 176 -14.13 -14.48 -7.19
C SER A 176 -12.94 -14.85 -6.32
N ASN A 177 -12.06 -15.68 -6.86
CA ASN A 177 -10.77 -16.01 -6.28
C ASN A 177 -9.64 -15.47 -7.17
N LEU A 178 -8.84 -14.58 -6.65
CA LEU A 178 -7.76 -13.92 -7.37
C LEU A 178 -6.45 -13.99 -6.59
N ILE A 179 -5.33 -13.94 -7.30
CA ILE A 179 -4.05 -13.60 -6.70
C ILE A 179 -3.70 -12.19 -7.16
N VAL A 180 -3.47 -11.28 -6.22
CA VAL A 180 -3.06 -9.91 -6.55
C VAL A 180 -1.64 -9.67 -6.08
N ALA A 181 -0.75 -9.26 -6.99
CA ALA A 181 0.62 -8.89 -6.71
C ALA A 181 0.79 -7.39 -6.93
N HIS A 182 0.85 -6.62 -5.84
CA HIS A 182 1.26 -5.23 -5.86
C HIS A 182 2.79 -5.16 -5.81
N MET A 183 3.38 -4.54 -6.81
CA MET A 183 4.84 -4.46 -6.99
C MET A 183 5.28 -2.99 -7.06
N GLY A 184 5.83 -2.49 -5.97
CA GLY A 184 6.35 -1.14 -5.80
C GLY A 184 7.66 -1.14 -5.01
N GLY A 185 7.96 -0.08 -4.25
CA GLY A 185 9.07 -0.04 -3.31
C GLY A 185 8.99 -1.16 -2.27
N GLY A 186 7.77 -1.56 -1.87
CA GLY A 186 7.45 -2.82 -1.22
C GLY A 186 6.65 -3.73 -2.15
N ILE A 187 6.69 -5.05 -1.92
CA ILE A 187 5.93 -6.02 -2.69
C ILE A 187 5.00 -6.79 -1.75
N SER A 188 3.72 -6.84 -2.11
CA SER A 188 2.74 -7.68 -1.41
C SER A 188 1.98 -8.54 -2.40
N VAL A 189 1.95 -9.84 -2.15
CA VAL A 189 1.21 -10.83 -2.94
C VAL A 189 0.17 -11.46 -2.06
N ALA A 190 -1.10 -11.36 -2.43
CA ALA A 190 -2.23 -11.79 -1.62
C ALA A 190 -3.13 -12.79 -2.35
N ALA A 191 -3.68 -13.71 -1.57
CA ALA A 191 -4.77 -14.59 -1.96
C ALA A 191 -6.11 -13.92 -1.62
N HIS A 192 -6.85 -13.52 -2.65
CA HIS A 192 -8.20 -13.00 -2.51
C HIS A 192 -9.18 -14.16 -2.72
N LYS A 193 -10.02 -14.42 -1.73
CA LYS A 193 -11.04 -15.46 -1.77
C LYS A 193 -12.39 -14.85 -1.44
N GLN A 194 -13.27 -14.78 -2.43
CA GLN A 194 -14.64 -14.32 -2.25
C GLN A 194 -14.74 -12.99 -1.50
N GLY A 195 -14.03 -11.97 -2.02
CA GLY A 195 -14.01 -10.62 -1.46
C GLY A 195 -13.09 -10.42 -0.24
N ARG A 196 -12.50 -11.47 0.35
CA ARG A 196 -11.60 -11.42 1.50
C ARG A 196 -10.15 -11.69 1.10
N ILE A 197 -9.21 -11.07 1.79
CA ILE A 197 -7.78 -11.38 1.66
C ILE A 197 -7.40 -12.39 2.73
N VAL A 198 -7.39 -13.68 2.34
CA VAL A 198 -7.24 -14.83 3.26
C VAL A 198 -5.79 -15.17 3.59
N ASP A 199 -4.85 -14.74 2.78
CA ASP A 199 -3.41 -14.80 3.06
C ASP A 199 -2.69 -13.69 2.31
N VAL A 200 -1.68 -13.10 2.94
CA VAL A 200 -0.80 -12.07 2.37
C VAL A 200 0.50 -12.00 3.15
N ASN A 201 1.61 -11.69 2.50
CA ASN A 201 2.87 -11.41 3.18
C ASN A 201 2.85 -10.01 3.84
N ASN A 202 3.62 -9.87 4.92
CA ASN A 202 3.93 -8.55 5.49
C ASN A 202 4.96 -7.85 4.60
N ALA A 203 4.50 -6.90 3.80
CA ALA A 203 5.34 -6.19 2.83
C ALA A 203 6.26 -5.13 3.47
N LEU A 204 6.30 -5.00 4.80
CA LEU A 204 7.08 -4.00 5.52
C LEU A 204 8.16 -4.62 6.42
N ASP A 205 7.84 -5.70 7.14
CA ASP A 205 8.63 -6.20 8.26
C ASP A 205 9.41 -7.51 7.96
N GLY A 206 9.76 -7.77 6.70
CA GLY A 206 10.64 -8.90 6.35
C GLY A 206 9.91 -10.23 6.16
N ASP A 207 8.76 -10.24 5.51
CA ASP A 207 8.02 -11.43 5.10
C ASP A 207 7.78 -11.42 3.58
N GLY A 208 7.74 -12.57 2.95
CA GLY A 208 7.45 -12.75 1.53
C GLY A 208 8.61 -12.34 0.60
N PRO A 209 8.31 -11.94 -0.65
CA PRO A 209 9.33 -11.57 -1.62
C PRO A 209 10.05 -10.29 -1.21
N PHE A 210 11.35 -10.25 -1.42
CA PHE A 210 12.07 -9.01 -1.26
C PHE A 210 11.74 -8.01 -2.38
N ALA A 211 11.86 -6.74 -2.07
CA ALA A 211 11.48 -5.63 -2.91
C ALA A 211 12.65 -4.65 -3.11
N PRO A 212 12.50 -3.61 -3.93
CA PRO A 212 13.54 -2.59 -4.08
C PRO A 212 14.08 -2.07 -2.76
N ASP A 213 13.20 -1.73 -1.80
CA ASP A 213 13.56 -1.11 -0.53
C ASP A 213 13.56 -2.08 0.67
N ARG A 214 12.97 -3.28 0.54
CA ARG A 214 12.65 -4.15 1.67
C ARG A 214 13.23 -5.53 1.51
N ALA A 215 13.77 -6.07 2.60
CA ALA A 215 14.54 -7.30 2.59
C ALA A 215 13.72 -8.57 2.30
N GLY A 216 12.38 -8.55 2.54
CA GLY A 216 11.57 -9.77 2.46
C GLY A 216 12.01 -10.82 3.47
N SER A 217 11.71 -12.07 3.18
CA SER A 217 12.09 -13.20 4.04
C SER A 217 13.60 -13.43 4.03
N ILE A 218 14.18 -13.51 5.22
CA ILE A 218 15.60 -13.76 5.47
C ILE A 218 15.75 -15.11 6.17
N PRO A 219 16.79 -15.93 5.87
CA PRO A 219 17.08 -17.13 6.64
C PRO A 219 17.24 -16.81 8.14
N SER A 220 16.36 -17.34 8.97
CA SER A 220 16.22 -16.93 10.39
C SER A 220 17.50 -17.17 11.20
N SER A 221 18.20 -18.28 10.98
CA SER A 221 19.46 -18.57 11.69
C SER A 221 20.58 -17.58 11.35
N GLU A 222 20.66 -17.14 10.09
CA GLU A 222 21.65 -16.16 9.67
C GLU A 222 21.31 -14.76 10.21
N LEU A 223 20.02 -14.39 10.22
CA LEU A 223 19.58 -13.13 10.84
C LEU A 223 19.93 -13.09 12.34
N ILE A 224 19.70 -14.20 13.07
CA ILE A 224 20.06 -14.27 14.49
C ILE A 224 21.56 -14.08 14.70
N LYS A 225 22.41 -14.72 13.89
CA LYS A 225 23.86 -14.53 13.98
C LYS A 225 24.25 -13.05 13.77
N VAL A 226 23.63 -12.37 12.82
CA VAL A 226 23.87 -10.94 12.57
C VAL A 226 23.37 -10.09 13.76
N CYS A 227 22.20 -10.39 14.32
CA CYS A 227 21.66 -9.67 15.48
C CYS A 227 22.58 -9.73 16.71
N PHE A 228 23.24 -10.85 16.92
CA PHE A 228 24.15 -11.06 18.07
C PHE A 228 25.63 -10.91 17.74
N SER A 229 25.97 -10.45 16.53
CA SER A 229 27.37 -10.24 16.14
C SER A 229 28.05 -9.03 16.79
N GLY A 230 27.27 -8.11 17.38
CA GLY A 230 27.77 -6.84 17.90
C GLY A 230 28.13 -5.80 16.82
N GLN A 231 27.93 -6.11 15.52
CA GLN A 231 28.29 -5.22 14.42
C GLN A 231 27.21 -4.17 14.12
N TYR A 232 25.96 -4.42 14.50
CA TYR A 232 24.83 -3.57 14.19
C TYR A 232 23.94 -3.36 15.42
N THR A 233 23.37 -2.18 15.53
CA THR A 233 22.29 -1.89 16.47
C THR A 233 20.96 -2.47 15.98
N LYS A 234 19.99 -2.61 16.86
CA LYS A 234 18.62 -3.02 16.53
C LYS A 234 18.00 -2.07 15.49
N GLU A 235 18.18 -0.77 15.68
CA GLU A 235 17.64 0.29 14.81
C GLU A 235 18.22 0.20 13.39
N GLU A 236 19.52 -0.08 13.26
CA GLU A 236 20.16 -0.28 11.97
C GLU A 236 19.61 -1.51 11.26
N LEU A 237 19.45 -2.64 11.96
CA LEU A 237 18.91 -3.87 11.37
C LEU A 237 17.45 -3.70 10.96
N LEU A 238 16.61 -3.06 11.77
CA LEU A 238 15.24 -2.75 11.39
C LEU A 238 15.18 -1.85 10.15
N LYS A 239 16.13 -0.91 10.02
CA LYS A 239 16.25 -0.06 8.82
C LYS A 239 16.70 -0.85 7.59
N PHE A 240 17.59 -1.84 7.73
CA PHE A 240 17.94 -2.76 6.65
C PHE A 240 16.74 -3.54 6.16
N ILE A 241 15.89 -4.05 7.07
CA ILE A 241 14.70 -4.81 6.72
C ILE A 241 13.70 -3.94 5.95
N SER A 242 13.44 -2.71 6.40
CA SER A 242 12.30 -1.91 5.97
C SER A 242 12.58 -0.85 4.88
N SER A 243 13.85 -0.47 4.66
CA SER A 243 14.17 0.65 3.76
C SER A 243 15.53 0.60 3.06
N LYS A 244 16.39 -0.38 3.39
CA LYS A 244 17.68 -0.59 2.75
C LYS A 244 17.79 -1.99 2.16
N GLY A 245 16.66 -2.54 1.71
CA GLY A 245 16.57 -3.89 1.17
C GLY A 245 17.25 -4.05 -0.19
N VAL A 246 16.98 -5.13 -0.85
CA VAL A 246 17.82 -5.82 -1.84
C VAL A 246 18.38 -4.96 -2.95
N LEU A 247 17.56 -4.20 -3.71
CA LEU A 247 18.13 -3.39 -4.78
C LEU A 247 19.06 -2.31 -4.20
N VAL A 248 18.65 -1.68 -3.09
CA VAL A 248 19.50 -0.70 -2.39
C VAL A 248 20.79 -1.36 -1.86
N ALA A 249 20.65 -2.51 -1.19
CA ALA A 249 21.78 -3.20 -0.58
C ALA A 249 22.80 -3.76 -1.60
N TYR A 250 22.33 -4.33 -2.71
CA TYR A 250 23.18 -4.96 -3.71
C TYR A 250 23.63 -4.02 -4.81
N LEU A 251 22.79 -3.02 -5.18
CA LEU A 251 22.98 -2.19 -6.37
C LEU A 251 23.07 -0.69 -6.06
N GLY A 252 22.80 -0.26 -4.81
CA GLY A 252 22.88 1.14 -4.39
C GLY A 252 21.72 2.01 -4.88
N THR A 253 20.66 1.41 -5.44
CA THR A 253 19.47 2.13 -5.95
C THR A 253 18.21 1.32 -5.69
N ASN A 254 17.08 2.01 -5.46
CA ASN A 254 15.74 1.41 -5.42
C ASN A 254 14.97 1.60 -6.73
N SER A 255 15.57 2.25 -7.71
CA SER A 255 14.95 2.50 -9.01
C SER A 255 15.09 1.31 -9.94
N VAL A 256 14.01 0.57 -10.19
CA VAL A 256 14.01 -0.51 -11.20
C VAL A 256 14.35 0.04 -12.59
N ILE A 257 14.01 1.29 -12.91
CA ILE A 257 14.39 1.95 -14.17
C ILE A 257 15.92 2.00 -14.29
N GLN A 258 16.63 2.50 -13.27
CA GLN A 258 18.08 2.54 -13.27
C GLN A 258 18.72 1.14 -13.33
N VAL A 259 18.10 0.15 -12.68
CA VAL A 259 18.53 -1.24 -12.78
C VAL A 259 18.41 -1.76 -14.21
N MET A 260 17.31 -1.47 -14.89
CA MET A 260 17.11 -1.85 -16.31
C MET A 260 18.11 -1.15 -17.24
N GLU A 261 18.43 0.12 -17.02
CA GLU A 261 19.46 0.85 -17.76
C GLU A 261 20.84 0.20 -17.61
N ARG A 262 21.22 -0.20 -16.39
CA ARG A 262 22.46 -0.94 -16.13
C ARG A 262 22.50 -2.30 -16.81
N ILE A 263 21.37 -3.03 -16.82
CA ILE A 263 21.24 -4.31 -17.51
C ILE A 263 21.45 -4.12 -19.01
N ALA A 264 20.84 -3.09 -19.60
CA ALA A 264 21.03 -2.76 -21.02
C ALA A 264 22.49 -2.41 -21.37
N GLN A 265 23.27 -1.91 -20.40
CA GLN A 265 24.70 -1.66 -20.50
C GLN A 265 25.57 -2.90 -20.21
N GLY A 266 24.97 -4.07 -19.99
CA GLY A 266 25.66 -5.33 -19.77
C GLY A 266 25.99 -5.68 -18.31
N ASP A 267 25.43 -4.97 -17.33
CA ASP A 267 25.63 -5.26 -15.89
C ASP A 267 24.96 -6.59 -15.49
N GLN A 268 25.74 -7.68 -15.48
CA GLN A 268 25.28 -9.01 -15.12
C GLN A 268 24.88 -9.13 -13.64
N ARG A 269 25.47 -8.32 -12.75
CA ARG A 269 25.09 -8.28 -11.34
C ARG A 269 23.70 -7.68 -11.17
N ALA A 270 23.41 -6.57 -11.85
CA ALA A 270 22.11 -5.95 -11.85
C ALA A 270 21.03 -6.92 -12.37
N LYS A 271 21.31 -7.63 -13.48
CA LYS A 271 20.42 -8.65 -14.01
C LYS A 271 20.14 -9.76 -12.99
N LYS A 272 21.18 -10.33 -12.39
CA LYS A 272 21.03 -11.42 -11.41
C LYS A 272 20.19 -11.02 -10.20
N VAL A 273 20.37 -9.79 -9.71
CA VAL A 273 19.61 -9.30 -8.54
C VAL A 273 18.15 -9.05 -8.91
N LEU A 274 17.85 -8.48 -10.09
CA LEU A 274 16.50 -8.30 -10.59
C LEU A 274 15.80 -9.64 -10.83
N ASP A 275 16.46 -10.58 -11.48
CA ASP A 275 15.93 -11.93 -11.72
C ASP A 275 15.59 -12.64 -10.38
N ALA A 276 16.43 -12.47 -9.36
CA ALA A 276 16.17 -13.01 -8.04
C ALA A 276 14.96 -12.37 -7.37
N MET A 277 14.71 -11.08 -7.56
CA MET A 277 13.48 -10.40 -7.09
C MET A 277 12.25 -10.99 -7.78
N CYS A 278 12.28 -11.09 -9.12
CA CYS A 278 11.19 -11.67 -9.90
C CYS A 278 10.92 -13.14 -9.48
N TYR A 279 11.98 -13.93 -9.26
CA TYR A 279 11.87 -15.31 -8.80
C TYR A 279 11.14 -15.43 -7.46
N ASN A 280 11.42 -14.53 -6.51
CA ASN A 280 10.72 -14.55 -5.22
C ASN A 280 9.25 -14.11 -5.35
N ILE A 281 8.92 -13.20 -6.27
CA ILE A 281 7.53 -12.85 -6.58
C ILE A 281 6.79 -14.08 -7.11
N VAL A 282 7.36 -14.78 -8.10
CA VAL A 282 6.80 -16.01 -8.67
C VAL A 282 6.56 -17.08 -7.61
N LYS A 283 7.52 -17.31 -6.72
CA LYS A 283 7.34 -18.25 -5.59
C LYS A 283 6.17 -17.85 -4.70
N GLN A 284 6.01 -16.57 -4.40
CA GLN A 284 4.92 -16.09 -3.56
C GLN A 284 3.57 -16.23 -4.26
N ILE A 285 3.49 -15.98 -5.57
CA ILE A 285 2.29 -16.25 -6.37
C ILE A 285 1.92 -17.73 -6.29
N GLY A 286 2.90 -18.64 -6.44
CA GLY A 286 2.68 -20.07 -6.28
C GLY A 286 2.18 -20.46 -4.90
N ALA A 287 2.71 -19.84 -3.83
CA ALA A 287 2.24 -20.05 -2.47
C ALA A 287 0.78 -19.60 -2.30
N MET A 288 0.40 -18.45 -2.86
CA MET A 288 -0.99 -17.96 -2.83
C MET A 288 -1.94 -18.85 -3.65
N ALA A 289 -1.47 -19.45 -4.75
CA ALA A 289 -2.25 -20.44 -5.49
C ALA A 289 -2.55 -21.67 -4.64
N ALA A 290 -1.58 -22.14 -3.85
CA ALA A 290 -1.78 -23.24 -2.90
C ALA A 290 -2.75 -22.84 -1.78
N ALA A 291 -2.68 -21.61 -1.24
CA ALA A 291 -3.61 -21.08 -0.25
C ALA A 291 -5.06 -21.04 -0.77
N LEU A 292 -5.25 -20.86 -2.08
CA LEU A 292 -6.55 -20.95 -2.77
C LEU A 292 -6.89 -22.36 -3.27
N SER A 293 -6.12 -23.37 -2.89
CA SER A 293 -6.30 -24.79 -3.35
C SER A 293 -6.34 -24.93 -4.88
N GLY A 294 -5.60 -24.07 -5.60
CA GLY A 294 -5.57 -24.03 -7.06
C GLY A 294 -6.81 -23.40 -7.72
N SER A 295 -7.82 -23.00 -6.96
CA SER A 295 -9.01 -22.33 -7.48
C SER A 295 -8.73 -20.85 -7.69
N VAL A 296 -8.06 -20.50 -8.79
CA VAL A 296 -7.63 -19.12 -9.15
C VAL A 296 -8.21 -18.74 -10.50
N GLN A 297 -9.01 -17.69 -10.56
CA GLN A 297 -9.59 -17.18 -11.81
C GLN A 297 -8.64 -16.29 -12.58
N ALA A 298 -7.85 -15.46 -11.87
CA ALA A 298 -6.82 -14.63 -12.48
C ALA A 298 -5.69 -14.29 -11.50
N ILE A 299 -4.50 -14.02 -12.06
CA ILE A 299 -3.40 -13.35 -11.38
C ILE A 299 -3.38 -11.89 -11.84
N VAL A 300 -3.46 -10.96 -10.90
CA VAL A 300 -3.51 -9.53 -11.18
C VAL A 300 -2.21 -8.88 -10.73
N LEU A 301 -1.47 -8.28 -11.68
CA LEU A 301 -0.23 -7.55 -11.42
C LEU A 301 -0.51 -6.05 -11.38
N THR A 302 -0.06 -5.34 -10.34
CA THR A 302 -0.26 -3.91 -10.15
C THR A 302 0.94 -3.27 -9.47
N GLY A 303 0.90 -1.95 -9.23
CA GLY A 303 2.01 -1.17 -8.69
C GLY A 303 2.95 -0.63 -9.76
N GLY A 304 3.88 0.22 -9.37
CA GLY A 304 4.78 0.92 -10.31
C GLY A 304 5.71 0.00 -11.11
N ILE A 305 6.10 -1.15 -10.54
CA ILE A 305 6.97 -2.12 -11.24
C ILE A 305 6.21 -2.85 -12.36
N ALA A 306 4.88 -2.90 -12.31
CA ALA A 306 4.08 -3.51 -13.37
C ALA A 306 4.12 -2.75 -14.72
N TYR A 307 4.69 -1.54 -14.77
CA TYR A 307 5.07 -0.87 -16.02
C TYR A 307 6.29 -1.51 -16.70
N ASN A 308 7.05 -2.35 -16.01
CA ASN A 308 8.26 -2.96 -16.55
C ASN A 308 7.94 -4.29 -17.22
N GLU A 309 7.81 -4.27 -18.56
CA GLU A 309 7.43 -5.44 -19.34
C GLU A 309 8.37 -6.66 -19.13
N PRO A 310 9.72 -6.52 -19.05
CA PRO A 310 10.59 -7.64 -18.72
C PRO A 310 10.27 -8.33 -17.39
N VAL A 311 9.86 -7.57 -16.37
CA VAL A 311 9.43 -8.14 -15.07
C VAL A 311 8.09 -8.86 -15.22
N VAL A 312 7.14 -8.25 -15.92
CA VAL A 312 5.83 -8.84 -16.20
C VAL A 312 5.98 -10.13 -16.98
N GLU A 313 6.82 -10.15 -18.01
CA GLU A 313 7.05 -11.34 -18.83
C GLU A 313 7.74 -12.47 -18.05
N TYR A 314 8.71 -12.14 -17.21
CA TYR A 314 9.33 -13.11 -16.31
C TYR A 314 8.28 -13.83 -15.42
N ILE A 315 7.30 -13.07 -14.91
CA ILE A 315 6.21 -13.63 -14.09
C ILE A 315 5.25 -14.43 -14.99
N ARG A 316 4.90 -13.91 -16.17
CA ARG A 316 3.97 -14.56 -17.12
C ARG A 316 4.48 -15.94 -17.53
N GLU A 317 5.72 -16.05 -17.96
CA GLU A 317 6.33 -17.32 -18.34
C GLU A 317 6.25 -18.41 -17.24
N ARG A 318 6.26 -17.99 -15.98
CA ARG A 318 6.38 -18.91 -14.84
C ARG A 318 5.09 -19.10 -14.05
N CYS A 319 4.08 -18.28 -14.27
CA CYS A 319 2.83 -18.33 -13.51
C CYS A 319 1.58 -18.57 -14.37
N SER A 320 1.65 -18.48 -15.71
CA SER A 320 0.49 -18.66 -16.59
C SER A 320 -0.13 -20.06 -16.52
N PHE A 321 0.59 -21.05 -15.99
CA PHE A 321 0.02 -22.38 -15.72
C PHE A 321 -0.97 -22.39 -14.54
N ILE A 322 -0.95 -21.35 -13.69
CA ILE A 322 -1.86 -21.22 -12.54
C ILE A 322 -3.18 -20.61 -13.00
N ALA A 323 -3.13 -19.46 -13.67
CA ALA A 323 -4.29 -18.73 -14.17
C ALA A 323 -3.87 -17.65 -15.18
N PRO A 324 -4.82 -17.07 -15.98
CA PRO A 324 -4.55 -15.91 -16.80
C PRO A 324 -3.99 -14.74 -16.00
N ILE A 325 -3.07 -13.97 -16.61
CA ILE A 325 -2.42 -12.82 -15.98
C ILE A 325 -2.99 -11.53 -16.58
N ALA A 326 -3.53 -10.69 -15.70
CA ALA A 326 -3.98 -9.34 -16.00
C ALA A 326 -3.02 -8.31 -15.41
N VAL A 327 -2.74 -7.23 -16.13
CA VAL A 327 -1.78 -6.20 -15.70
C VAL A 327 -2.46 -4.85 -15.63
N TYR A 328 -2.39 -4.22 -14.47
CA TYR A 328 -2.91 -2.88 -14.16
C TYR A 328 -1.79 -2.05 -13.53
N PRO A 329 -0.89 -1.47 -14.34
CA PRO A 329 0.26 -0.75 -13.83
C PRO A 329 -0.15 0.51 -13.06
N GLY A 330 0.63 0.85 -12.02
CA GLY A 330 0.43 2.06 -11.23
C GLY A 330 -0.32 1.82 -9.91
N GLU A 331 -0.56 2.91 -9.23
CA GLU A 331 -1.20 2.94 -7.90
C GLU A 331 -2.31 3.99 -7.93
N ASN A 332 -3.50 3.65 -8.39
CA ASN A 332 -4.64 4.59 -8.45
C ASN A 332 -5.26 4.80 -7.05
N GLU A 333 -4.42 5.06 -6.03
CA GLU A 333 -4.86 5.13 -4.64
C GLU A 333 -5.82 6.31 -4.37
N LEU A 334 -5.65 7.46 -5.05
CA LEU A 334 -6.54 8.61 -4.88
C LEU A 334 -7.93 8.31 -5.46
N GLU A 335 -7.99 7.73 -6.64
CA GLU A 335 -9.24 7.27 -7.26
C GLU A 335 -9.92 6.19 -6.41
N ALA A 336 -9.14 5.23 -5.90
CA ALA A 336 -9.65 4.20 -5.00
C ALA A 336 -10.25 4.79 -3.71
N LEU A 337 -9.62 5.81 -3.13
CA LEU A 337 -10.17 6.52 -1.98
C LEU A 337 -11.50 7.19 -2.34
N VAL A 338 -11.55 7.91 -3.47
CA VAL A 338 -12.76 8.59 -3.93
C VAL A 338 -13.92 7.61 -4.17
N THR A 339 -13.67 6.50 -4.86
CA THR A 339 -14.67 5.45 -5.10
C THR A 339 -15.23 4.93 -3.78
N ASN A 340 -14.37 4.68 -2.79
CA ASN A 340 -14.80 4.26 -1.45
C ASN A 340 -15.63 5.33 -0.71
N ALA A 341 -15.34 6.61 -0.88
CA ALA A 341 -16.16 7.68 -0.31
C ALA A 341 -17.52 7.80 -1.02
N LEU A 342 -17.54 7.63 -2.35
CA LEU A 342 -18.77 7.70 -3.15
C LEU A 342 -19.79 6.63 -2.77
N VAL A 343 -19.37 5.39 -2.55
CA VAL A 343 -20.30 4.31 -2.15
C VAL A 343 -20.94 4.59 -0.78
N VAL A 344 -20.25 5.32 0.11
CA VAL A 344 -20.81 5.79 1.38
C VAL A 344 -21.78 6.96 1.14
N LEU A 345 -21.39 7.98 0.38
CA LEU A 345 -22.18 9.18 0.13
C LEU A 345 -23.49 8.84 -0.63
N ARG A 346 -23.43 7.85 -1.52
CA ARG A 346 -24.59 7.32 -2.26
C ARG A 346 -25.47 6.38 -1.43
N GLY A 347 -25.11 6.11 -0.18
CA GLY A 347 -25.85 5.22 0.71
C GLY A 347 -25.81 3.73 0.35
N VAL A 348 -24.87 3.32 -0.54
CA VAL A 348 -24.71 1.92 -0.93
C VAL A 348 -24.14 1.09 0.23
N ILE A 349 -23.26 1.67 1.01
CA ILE A 349 -22.71 1.06 2.23
C ILE A 349 -22.79 2.04 3.41
N THR A 350 -22.90 1.50 4.62
CA THR A 350 -22.73 2.26 5.86
C THR A 350 -21.26 2.18 6.29
N PRO A 351 -20.59 3.31 6.60
CA PRO A 351 -19.21 3.28 7.08
C PRO A 351 -19.13 2.52 8.40
N LYS A 352 -18.07 1.75 8.56
CA LYS A 352 -17.77 0.99 9.78
C LYS A 352 -17.36 1.92 10.92
N VAL A 353 -17.59 1.48 12.15
CA VAL A 353 -17.14 2.19 13.35
C VAL A 353 -15.85 1.57 13.86
N TYR A 354 -14.82 2.39 14.01
CA TYR A 354 -13.57 2.00 14.65
C TYR A 354 -13.73 2.03 16.18
N LYS A 355 -13.51 0.88 16.83
CA LYS A 355 -13.72 0.66 18.28
C LYS A 355 -12.39 0.64 19.05
#